data_45ed561d0f17c30bced0bf5b28a1a7be
#
_entry.id   45ed561d0f17c30bced0bf5b28a1a7be
#
_cell.length_a   1.000
_cell.length_b   1.000
_cell.length_c   1.000
_cell.angle_alpha   90.00
_cell.angle_beta   90.00
_cell.angle_gamma   90.00
#
_symmetry.space_group_name_H-M   'P 1'
#
loop_
_entity.id
_entity.type
_entity.pdbx_description
1 polymer ?
#
loop_
_entity_poly.entity_id
_entity_poly.type
_entity_poly.pdbx_seq_one_letter_code
_entity_poly.pdbx_strand_id
1 'polypeptide(L)'
;MVIVFTILTGILYPVAVTGISHLMFPSKSEGSMIKDHEKVLGSELIGQPFSDPKYFWSRLSATSPYPYNAAASTGSNYGPLNPALLDAVKGRIKDLKSADSENTHPIPVDLVTASGSGLDPHISIAAALYQLPRVAKARNMKEDQVRALVEKFTEGRQLGFLGEPRVNVLELNLALDGHIDITEN
;
A
#
# COMPACT_ATOMS: atom_id res chain seq x y z
N MET A 1 26.81 -26.80 -25.02
CA MET A 1 26.85 -25.72 -24.00
C MET A 1 25.48 -25.06 -23.83
N VAL A 2 24.82 -24.50 -24.87
CA VAL A 2 23.54 -23.80 -24.78
C VAL A 2 22.46 -24.66 -24.06
N ILE A 3 22.24 -25.90 -24.50
CA ILE A 3 21.24 -26.82 -23.91
C ILE A 3 21.54 -27.06 -22.43
N VAL A 4 22.81 -27.28 -22.05
CA VAL A 4 23.21 -27.52 -20.66
C VAL A 4 22.89 -26.29 -19.79
N PHE A 5 23.24 -25.08 -20.25
CA PHE A 5 22.91 -23.86 -19.52
C PHE A 5 21.40 -23.59 -19.47
N THR A 6 20.66 -23.87 -20.56
CA THR A 6 19.20 -23.74 -20.54
C THR A 6 18.55 -24.66 -19.49
N ILE A 7 18.98 -25.90 -19.39
CA ILE A 7 18.49 -26.83 -18.37
C ILE A 7 18.89 -26.35 -16.97
N LEU A 8 20.15 -25.97 -16.78
CA LEU A 8 20.66 -25.54 -15.47
C LEU A 8 19.95 -24.27 -14.96
N THR A 9 19.89 -23.22 -15.77
CA THR A 9 19.38 -21.91 -15.37
C THR A 9 17.87 -21.74 -15.58
N GLY A 10 17.28 -22.47 -16.53
CA GLY A 10 15.85 -22.36 -16.87
C GLY A 10 14.97 -23.40 -16.18
N ILE A 11 15.55 -24.50 -15.66
CA ILE A 11 14.76 -25.56 -15.01
C ILE A 11 15.28 -25.83 -13.60
N LEU A 12 16.53 -26.32 -13.48
CA LEU A 12 17.04 -26.80 -12.19
C LEU A 12 17.13 -25.68 -11.15
N TYR A 13 17.69 -24.53 -11.52
CA TYR A 13 17.80 -23.39 -10.60
C TYR A 13 16.42 -22.84 -10.17
N PRO A 14 15.47 -22.51 -11.06
CA PRO A 14 14.13 -22.04 -10.65
C PRO A 14 13.39 -23.05 -9.78
N VAL A 15 13.42 -24.34 -10.11
CA VAL A 15 12.75 -25.39 -9.32
C VAL A 15 13.38 -25.51 -7.92
N ALA A 16 14.72 -25.50 -7.84
CA ALA A 16 15.40 -25.54 -6.54
C ALA A 16 15.07 -24.31 -5.67
N VAL A 17 15.13 -23.10 -6.24
CA VAL A 17 14.81 -21.86 -5.51
C VAL A 17 13.33 -21.87 -5.07
N THR A 18 12.41 -22.25 -5.92
CA THR A 18 11.00 -22.37 -5.60
C THR A 18 10.76 -23.35 -4.44
N GLY A 19 11.36 -24.55 -4.52
CA GLY A 19 11.23 -25.55 -3.47
C GLY A 19 11.78 -25.06 -2.12
N ILE A 20 12.95 -24.43 -2.10
CA ILE A 20 13.55 -23.85 -0.89
C ILE A 20 12.67 -22.73 -0.35
N SER A 21 12.17 -21.84 -1.21
CA SER A 21 11.30 -20.73 -0.81
C SER A 21 10.00 -21.21 -0.16
N HIS A 22 9.35 -22.23 -0.72
CA HIS A 22 8.15 -22.81 -0.13
C HIS A 22 8.41 -23.48 1.24
N LEU A 23 9.58 -24.11 1.40
CA LEU A 23 9.94 -24.75 2.69
C LEU A 23 10.29 -23.73 3.76
N MET A 24 11.04 -22.68 3.41
CA MET A 24 11.55 -21.70 4.38
C MET A 24 10.61 -20.52 4.64
N PHE A 25 9.86 -20.12 3.62
CA PHE A 25 9.02 -18.90 3.65
C PHE A 25 7.67 -19.14 2.94
N PRO A 26 6.82 -20.07 3.40
CA PRO A 26 5.60 -20.47 2.68
C PRO A 26 4.68 -19.28 2.37
N SER A 27 4.34 -18.45 3.35
CA SER A 27 3.47 -17.28 3.15
C SER A 27 4.04 -16.29 2.12
N LYS A 28 5.34 -15.96 2.22
CA LYS A 28 5.99 -15.02 1.29
C LYS A 28 6.12 -15.59 -0.11
N SER A 29 6.37 -16.90 -0.25
CA SER A 29 6.47 -17.56 -1.56
C SER A 29 5.13 -17.64 -2.30
N GLU A 30 4.01 -17.56 -1.55
CA GLU A 30 2.65 -17.48 -2.08
C GLU A 30 2.15 -16.04 -2.28
N GLY A 31 3.01 -15.02 -2.04
CA GLY A 31 2.70 -13.62 -2.28
C GLY A 31 2.07 -12.88 -1.11
N SER A 32 2.33 -13.30 0.14
CA SER A 32 1.86 -12.63 1.38
C SER A 32 0.35 -12.31 1.30
N MET A 33 -0.47 -13.33 1.01
CA MET A 33 -1.90 -13.15 0.80
C MET A 33 -2.63 -12.97 2.14
N ILE A 34 -3.39 -11.89 2.26
CA ILE A 34 -4.28 -11.62 3.39
C ILE A 34 -5.59 -12.38 3.14
N LYS A 35 -5.96 -13.22 4.09
CA LYS A 35 -7.17 -14.05 4.01
C LYS A 35 -8.07 -13.81 5.22
N ASP A 36 -9.37 -13.73 4.97
CA ASP A 36 -10.41 -13.80 5.99
C ASP A 36 -11.16 -15.12 5.78
N HIS A 37 -10.94 -16.09 6.68
CA HIS A 37 -11.31 -17.48 6.49
C HIS A 37 -10.77 -18.05 5.17
N GLU A 38 -11.65 -18.46 4.24
CA GLU A 38 -11.26 -18.97 2.92
C GLU A 38 -11.19 -17.90 1.82
N LYS A 39 -11.59 -16.66 2.13
CA LYS A 39 -11.63 -15.56 1.15
C LYS A 39 -10.34 -14.79 1.14
N VAL A 40 -9.70 -14.71 -0.02
CA VAL A 40 -8.56 -13.82 -0.24
C VAL A 40 -9.06 -12.37 -0.33
N LEU A 41 -8.55 -11.50 0.55
CA LEU A 41 -8.87 -10.07 0.59
C LEU A 41 -7.87 -9.22 -0.21
N GLY A 42 -6.63 -9.67 -0.29
CA GLY A 42 -5.56 -8.98 -1.01
C GLY A 42 -4.19 -9.56 -0.71
N SER A 43 -3.15 -8.80 -1.00
CA SER A 43 -1.76 -9.10 -0.64
C SER A 43 -1.19 -7.91 0.14
N GLU A 44 -0.40 -8.17 1.16
CA GLU A 44 0.35 -7.15 1.91
C GLU A 44 1.23 -6.28 0.99
N LEU A 45 1.64 -6.84 -0.15
CA LEU A 45 2.58 -6.21 -1.09
C LEU A 45 1.91 -5.30 -2.12
N ILE A 46 0.56 -5.34 -2.24
CA ILE A 46 -0.17 -4.64 -3.31
C ILE A 46 -1.29 -3.82 -2.70
N GLY A 47 -1.25 -2.52 -2.94
CA GLY A 47 -2.29 -1.60 -2.52
C GLY A 47 -3.61 -1.82 -3.25
N GLN A 48 -4.66 -1.21 -2.71
CA GLN A 48 -5.99 -1.19 -3.31
C GLN A 48 -6.53 0.24 -3.38
N PRO A 49 -7.44 0.54 -4.33
CA PRO A 49 -8.06 1.84 -4.43
C PRO A 49 -9.14 2.01 -3.36
N PHE A 50 -8.95 2.95 -2.46
CA PHE A 50 -9.94 3.37 -1.48
C PHE A 50 -10.38 4.81 -1.77
N SER A 51 -11.67 5.06 -1.85
CA SER A 51 -12.24 6.39 -2.14
C SER A 51 -13.31 6.82 -1.12
N ASP A 52 -13.86 5.89 -0.32
CA ASP A 52 -14.82 6.22 0.72
C ASP A 52 -14.12 6.97 1.88
N PRO A 53 -14.68 8.06 2.41
CA PRO A 53 -14.11 8.83 3.53
C PRO A 53 -13.84 8.03 4.81
N LYS A 54 -14.49 6.90 5.03
CA LYS A 54 -14.28 6.03 6.20
C LYS A 54 -12.98 5.22 6.14
N TYR A 55 -12.26 5.23 5.00
CA TYR A 55 -11.00 4.53 4.80
C TYR A 55 -9.81 5.48 4.73
N PHE A 56 -8.64 4.98 5.07
CA PHE A 56 -7.39 5.62 4.70
C PHE A 56 -7.19 5.45 3.19
N TRP A 57 -6.86 6.54 2.52
CA TRP A 57 -6.58 6.53 1.10
C TRP A 57 -5.09 6.30 0.85
N SER A 58 -4.82 5.40 -0.08
CA SER A 58 -3.48 5.07 -0.52
C SER A 58 -2.89 6.16 -1.45
N ARG A 59 -1.63 6.00 -1.84
CA ARG A 59 -0.98 6.79 -2.89
C ARG A 59 -1.71 6.63 -4.21
N LEU A 60 -1.53 7.58 -5.12
CA LEU A 60 -2.05 7.45 -6.48
C LEU A 60 -1.35 6.31 -7.22
N SER A 61 -2.12 5.53 -7.97
CA SER A 61 -1.62 4.49 -8.87
C SER A 61 -1.72 4.99 -10.32
N ALA A 62 -0.63 4.84 -11.07
CA ALA A 62 -0.57 5.20 -12.50
C ALA A 62 -0.73 3.97 -13.41
N THR A 63 -1.06 2.80 -12.88
CA THR A 63 -1.28 1.60 -13.68
C THR A 63 -2.54 1.69 -14.54
N SER A 64 -2.59 0.99 -15.65
CA SER A 64 -3.71 0.98 -16.59
C SER A 64 -4.07 -0.48 -16.93
N PRO A 65 -5.35 -0.81 -17.24
CA PRO A 65 -6.52 0.05 -17.35
C PRO A 65 -7.21 0.39 -16.02
N TYR A 66 -6.74 -0.14 -14.89
CA TYR A 66 -7.26 0.12 -13.55
C TYR A 66 -6.12 0.34 -12.55
N PRO A 67 -6.38 1.05 -11.44
CA PRO A 67 -5.38 1.26 -10.39
C PRO A 67 -4.91 -0.06 -9.76
N TYR A 68 -3.64 -0.13 -9.35
CA TYR A 68 -3.03 -1.29 -8.70
C TYR A 68 -3.08 -2.57 -9.55
N ASN A 69 -2.97 -2.43 -10.87
CA ASN A 69 -2.89 -3.56 -11.79
C ASN A 69 -1.52 -4.22 -11.73
N ALA A 70 -1.41 -5.35 -11.02
CA ALA A 70 -0.16 -6.09 -10.86
C ALA A 70 0.41 -6.64 -12.17
N ALA A 71 -0.43 -6.84 -13.20
CA ALA A 71 0.00 -7.28 -14.52
C ALA A 71 0.65 -6.17 -15.37
N ALA A 72 0.53 -4.90 -14.94
CA ALA A 72 1.03 -3.73 -15.68
C ALA A 72 1.63 -2.69 -14.72
N SER A 73 2.55 -3.13 -13.82
CA SER A 73 3.25 -2.25 -12.89
C SER A 73 3.99 -1.14 -13.64
N THR A 74 3.68 0.10 -13.31
CA THR A 74 4.30 1.30 -13.90
C THR A 74 4.09 2.53 -13.01
N GLY A 75 5.02 3.48 -13.08
CA GLY A 75 4.85 4.84 -12.54
C GLY A 75 4.25 5.78 -13.58
N SER A 76 3.85 6.98 -13.15
CA SER A 76 3.35 8.04 -14.05
C SER A 76 4.41 8.57 -15.01
N ASN A 77 5.68 8.48 -14.63
CA ASN A 77 6.85 8.93 -15.39
C ASN A 77 6.76 10.39 -15.89
N TYR A 78 6.01 11.24 -15.17
CA TYR A 78 5.90 12.65 -15.49
C TYR A 78 7.18 13.40 -15.14
N GLY A 79 7.70 14.18 -16.08
CA GLY A 79 8.76 15.13 -15.79
C GLY A 79 8.24 16.33 -14.96
N PRO A 80 9.12 17.07 -14.29
CA PRO A 80 8.74 18.18 -13.40
C PRO A 80 8.01 19.34 -14.11
N LEU A 81 8.20 19.49 -15.42
CA LEU A 81 7.55 20.52 -16.23
C LEU A 81 6.30 19.99 -16.98
N ASN A 82 5.94 18.72 -16.79
CA ASN A 82 4.77 18.15 -17.46
C ASN A 82 3.47 18.71 -16.84
N PRO A 83 2.59 19.38 -17.60
CA PRO A 83 1.34 19.92 -17.05
C PRO A 83 0.43 18.84 -16.48
N ALA A 84 0.44 17.62 -17.01
CA ALA A 84 -0.35 16.50 -16.49
C ALA A 84 0.02 16.13 -15.05
N LEU A 85 1.27 16.36 -14.62
CA LEU A 85 1.66 16.21 -13.21
C LEU A 85 0.91 17.20 -12.33
N LEU A 86 0.89 18.48 -12.72
CA LEU A 86 0.21 19.53 -11.96
C LEU A 86 -1.30 19.29 -11.90
N ASP A 87 -1.89 18.83 -12.99
CA ASP A 87 -3.34 18.55 -13.06
C ASP A 87 -3.71 17.36 -12.17
N ALA A 88 -2.90 16.29 -12.17
CA ALA A 88 -3.08 15.15 -11.30
C ALA A 88 -2.98 15.55 -9.81
N VAL A 89 -1.97 16.35 -9.45
CA VAL A 89 -1.78 16.85 -8.09
C VAL A 89 -2.94 17.74 -7.65
N LYS A 90 -3.37 18.70 -8.50
CA LYS A 90 -4.51 19.58 -8.22
C LYS A 90 -5.80 18.79 -8.04
N GLY A 91 -6.04 17.81 -8.90
CA GLY A 91 -7.20 16.91 -8.80
C GLY A 91 -7.21 16.21 -7.44
N ARG A 92 -6.11 15.59 -7.07
CA ARG A 92 -6.01 14.88 -5.78
C ARG A 92 -6.15 15.80 -4.55
N ILE A 93 -5.56 16.99 -4.60
CA ILE A 93 -5.76 18.02 -3.55
C ILE A 93 -7.24 18.37 -3.40
N LYS A 94 -7.94 18.55 -4.52
CA LYS A 94 -9.39 18.83 -4.52
C LYS A 94 -10.16 17.69 -3.86
N ASP A 95 -9.87 16.43 -4.19
CA ASP A 95 -10.54 15.27 -3.63
C ASP A 95 -10.33 15.17 -2.11
N LEU A 96 -9.07 15.32 -1.65
CA LEU A 96 -8.73 15.29 -0.22
C LEU A 96 -9.44 16.42 0.55
N LYS A 97 -9.45 17.64 0.02
CA LYS A 97 -10.14 18.78 0.64
C LYS A 97 -11.67 18.65 0.62
N SER A 98 -12.22 17.98 -0.40
CA SER A 98 -13.66 17.73 -0.46
C SER A 98 -14.09 16.67 0.56
N ALA A 99 -13.23 15.69 0.83
CA ALA A 99 -13.49 14.64 1.82
C ALA A 99 -13.31 15.12 3.27
N ASP A 100 -12.48 16.16 3.49
CA ASP A 100 -12.22 16.73 4.81
C ASP A 100 -11.96 18.25 4.70
N SER A 101 -13.04 19.01 4.53
CA SER A 101 -13.00 20.47 4.31
C SER A 101 -12.52 21.26 5.52
N GLU A 102 -12.61 20.70 6.72
CA GLU A 102 -12.20 21.34 7.98
C GLU A 102 -10.69 21.17 8.23
N ASN A 103 -10.02 20.27 7.53
CA ASN A 103 -8.61 20.00 7.72
C ASN A 103 -7.74 21.09 7.07
N THR A 104 -7.08 21.88 7.89
CA THR A 104 -6.18 22.96 7.47
C THR A 104 -4.70 22.58 7.44
N HIS A 105 -4.36 21.34 7.84
CA HIS A 105 -2.98 20.89 7.83
C HIS A 105 -2.41 20.78 6.41
N PRO A 106 -1.09 20.96 6.23
CA PRO A 106 -0.46 20.74 4.93
C PRO A 106 -0.61 19.30 4.50
N ILE A 107 -0.98 19.10 3.23
CA ILE A 107 -1.17 17.77 2.66
C ILE A 107 0.20 17.12 2.43
N PRO A 108 0.46 15.92 2.97
CA PRO A 108 1.70 15.19 2.72
C PRO A 108 1.86 14.85 1.24
N VAL A 109 3.10 14.93 0.74
CA VAL A 109 3.41 14.82 -0.68
C VAL A 109 3.05 13.44 -1.28
N ASP A 110 3.16 12.38 -0.50
CA ASP A 110 2.83 11.03 -0.90
C ASP A 110 1.32 10.80 -1.14
N LEU A 111 0.45 11.61 -0.54
CA LEU A 111 -0.99 11.58 -0.84
C LEU A 111 -1.36 12.22 -2.19
N VAL A 112 -0.49 13.03 -2.76
CA VAL A 112 -0.75 13.77 -4.01
C VAL A 112 0.13 13.34 -5.17
N THR A 113 1.05 12.40 -4.94
CA THR A 113 1.95 11.84 -5.96
C THR A 113 1.72 10.37 -6.17
N ALA A 114 1.90 9.89 -7.40
CA ALA A 114 1.85 8.47 -7.71
C ALA A 114 3.09 7.71 -7.19
N SER A 115 2.92 6.44 -6.84
CA SER A 115 4.04 5.57 -6.53
C SER A 115 4.81 5.19 -7.81
N GLY A 116 6.10 4.84 -7.66
CA GLY A 116 6.93 4.44 -8.79
C GLY A 116 6.50 3.11 -9.44
N SER A 117 5.91 2.22 -8.65
CA SER A 117 5.39 0.94 -9.14
C SER A 117 3.91 0.99 -9.55
N GLY A 118 3.16 1.95 -9.05
CA GLY A 118 1.70 1.96 -9.12
C GLY A 118 1.01 0.89 -8.27
N LEU A 119 1.76 0.13 -7.46
CA LEU A 119 1.27 -0.99 -6.65
C LEU A 119 1.50 -0.79 -5.15
N ASP A 120 2.22 0.26 -4.73
CA ASP A 120 2.68 0.50 -3.36
C ASP A 120 1.51 0.56 -2.37
N PRO A 121 1.43 -0.36 -1.39
CA PRO A 121 0.37 -0.37 -0.38
C PRO A 121 0.60 0.63 0.75
N HIS A 122 1.75 1.32 0.78
CA HIS A 122 2.17 2.11 1.92
C HIS A 122 1.96 3.61 1.72
N ILE A 123 1.74 4.29 2.86
CA ILE A 123 1.79 5.73 3.00
C ILE A 123 2.73 6.12 4.15
N SER A 124 3.19 7.36 4.18
CA SER A 124 3.95 7.88 5.31
C SER A 124 3.09 7.99 6.58
N ILE A 125 3.73 7.99 7.75
CA ILE A 125 3.04 8.28 9.03
C ILE A 125 2.35 9.64 8.97
N ALA A 126 2.99 10.64 8.35
CA ALA A 126 2.40 11.96 8.17
C ALA A 126 1.10 11.91 7.36
N ALA A 127 1.07 11.09 6.29
CA ALA A 127 -0.12 10.88 5.47
C ALA A 127 -1.25 10.14 6.22
N ALA A 128 -0.90 9.19 7.08
CA ALA A 128 -1.87 8.53 7.95
C ALA A 128 -2.45 9.51 8.99
N LEU A 129 -1.60 10.27 9.68
CA LEU A 129 -2.05 11.26 10.67
C LEU A 129 -2.87 12.40 10.06
N TYR A 130 -2.55 12.82 8.82
CA TYR A 130 -3.36 13.80 8.08
C TYR A 130 -4.80 13.32 7.86
N GLN A 131 -5.00 12.04 7.59
CA GLN A 131 -6.31 11.44 7.30
C GLN A 131 -7.07 10.97 8.54
N LEU A 132 -6.39 10.84 9.69
CA LEU A 132 -6.91 10.26 10.92
C LEU A 132 -8.21 10.93 11.43
N PRO A 133 -8.32 12.28 11.52
CA PRO A 133 -9.56 12.92 12.01
C PRO A 133 -10.76 12.61 11.13
N ARG A 134 -10.58 12.62 9.80
CA ARG A 134 -11.63 12.28 8.83
C ARG A 134 -12.13 10.84 9.02
N VAL A 135 -11.21 9.88 9.14
CA VAL A 135 -11.56 8.47 9.30
C VAL A 135 -12.25 8.24 10.65
N ALA A 136 -11.75 8.81 11.73
CA ALA A 136 -12.35 8.73 13.06
C ALA A 136 -13.78 9.28 13.05
N LYS A 137 -13.99 10.47 12.47
CA LYS A 137 -15.31 11.10 12.32
C LYS A 137 -16.27 10.23 11.51
N ALA A 138 -15.82 9.72 10.35
CA ALA A 138 -16.65 8.91 9.45
C ALA A 138 -17.04 7.56 10.04
N ARG A 139 -16.23 7.00 10.97
CA ARG A 139 -16.49 5.72 11.65
C ARG A 139 -17.11 5.86 13.04
N ASN A 140 -17.34 7.09 13.51
CA ASN A 140 -17.79 7.36 14.88
C ASN A 140 -16.86 6.75 15.95
N MET A 141 -15.56 6.74 15.67
CA MET A 141 -14.50 6.27 16.57
C MET A 141 -13.80 7.47 17.22
N LYS A 142 -13.19 7.24 18.40
CA LYS A 142 -12.28 8.24 18.99
C LYS A 142 -10.96 8.29 18.21
N GLU A 143 -10.40 9.48 18.04
CA GLU A 143 -9.12 9.63 17.33
C GLU A 143 -7.99 8.81 17.96
N ASP A 144 -7.95 8.67 19.29
CA ASP A 144 -6.95 7.86 19.98
C ASP A 144 -7.04 6.37 19.60
N GLN A 145 -8.25 5.85 19.36
CA GLN A 145 -8.44 4.47 18.92
C GLN A 145 -7.90 4.27 17.50
N VAL A 146 -8.18 5.21 16.60
CA VAL A 146 -7.67 5.17 15.23
C VAL A 146 -6.16 5.37 15.20
N ARG A 147 -5.62 6.24 16.08
CA ARG A 147 -4.18 6.46 16.25
C ARG A 147 -3.44 5.18 16.68
N ALA A 148 -4.00 4.47 17.67
CA ALA A 148 -3.43 3.22 18.13
C ALA A 148 -3.38 2.16 16.99
N LEU A 149 -4.37 2.14 16.10
CA LEU A 149 -4.33 1.28 14.91
C LEU A 149 -3.24 1.73 13.92
N VAL A 150 -3.12 3.02 13.64
CA VAL A 150 -2.04 3.55 12.78
C VAL A 150 -0.67 3.18 13.33
N GLU A 151 -0.45 3.33 14.65
CA GLU A 151 0.80 2.96 15.31
C GLU A 151 1.07 1.46 15.19
N LYS A 152 0.06 0.62 15.38
CA LYS A 152 0.18 -0.83 15.27
C LYS A 152 0.56 -1.29 13.86
N PHE A 153 -0.04 -0.70 12.84
CA PHE A 153 0.24 -1.02 11.43
C PHE A 153 1.37 -0.16 10.83
N THR A 154 2.16 0.49 11.69
CA THR A 154 3.37 1.21 11.29
C THR A 154 4.56 0.25 11.27
N GLU A 155 5.08 0.01 10.08
CA GLU A 155 6.34 -0.71 9.90
C GLU A 155 7.53 0.24 10.14
N GLY A 156 8.44 -0.18 11.02
CA GLY A 156 9.67 0.54 11.28
C GLY A 156 10.72 0.39 10.17
N ARG A 157 11.89 1.03 10.39
CA ARG A 157 13.04 0.87 9.49
C ARG A 157 13.58 -0.55 9.55
N GLN A 158 13.87 -1.15 8.42
CA GLN A 158 14.53 -2.45 8.36
C GLN A 158 15.93 -2.37 8.97
N LEU A 159 16.27 -3.35 9.82
CA LEU A 159 17.53 -3.39 10.59
C LEU A 159 17.78 -2.11 11.43
N GLY A 160 16.75 -1.29 11.68
CA GLY A 160 16.83 -0.05 12.44
C GLY A 160 17.32 1.19 11.67
N PHE A 161 17.86 1.02 10.45
CA PHE A 161 18.45 2.12 9.69
C PHE A 161 18.06 2.17 8.20
N LEU A 162 17.52 1.10 7.62
CA LEU A 162 17.15 1.06 6.19
C LEU A 162 15.69 1.46 5.99
N GLY A 163 15.46 2.36 5.04
CA GLY A 163 14.15 2.85 4.67
C GLY A 163 13.58 3.89 5.66
N GLU A 164 12.32 4.25 5.45
CA GLU A 164 11.57 5.15 6.32
C GLU A 164 10.36 4.40 6.91
N PRO A 165 9.92 4.77 8.14
CA PRO A 165 8.70 4.21 8.71
C PRO A 165 7.50 4.49 7.82
N ARG A 166 6.64 3.48 7.65
CA ARG A 166 5.50 3.52 6.73
C ARG A 166 4.31 2.75 7.31
N VAL A 167 3.13 3.02 6.78
CA VAL A 167 1.87 2.38 7.20
C VAL A 167 1.29 1.62 6.02
N ASN A 168 0.99 0.32 6.20
CA ASN A 168 0.28 -0.46 5.19
C ASN A 168 -1.21 -0.10 5.22
N VAL A 169 -1.69 0.55 4.15
CA VAL A 169 -3.07 1.05 4.07
C VAL A 169 -4.09 -0.07 3.97
N LEU A 170 -3.75 -1.15 3.24
CA LEU A 170 -4.65 -2.29 3.08
C LEU A 170 -4.91 -2.97 4.42
N GLU A 171 -3.85 -3.31 5.14
CA GLU A 171 -3.97 -3.94 6.46
C GLU A 171 -4.70 -3.05 7.47
N LEU A 172 -4.35 -1.75 7.51
CA LEU A 172 -5.00 -0.78 8.38
C LEU A 172 -6.50 -0.68 8.11
N ASN A 173 -6.92 -0.63 6.85
CA ASN A 173 -8.33 -0.57 6.47
C ASN A 173 -9.07 -1.89 6.76
N LEU A 174 -8.44 -3.04 6.55
CA LEU A 174 -9.00 -4.34 6.89
C LEU A 174 -9.16 -4.51 8.42
N ALA A 175 -8.22 -4.00 9.21
CA ALA A 175 -8.33 -3.97 10.66
C ALA A 175 -9.47 -3.07 11.14
N LEU A 176 -9.67 -1.91 10.49
CA LEU A 176 -10.80 -1.02 10.77
C LEU A 176 -12.16 -1.67 10.44
N ASP A 177 -12.21 -2.60 9.49
CA ASP A 177 -13.41 -3.37 9.16
C ASP A 177 -13.57 -4.66 9.98
N GLY A 178 -12.59 -4.99 10.85
CA GLY A 178 -12.62 -6.19 11.69
C GLY A 178 -12.28 -7.49 10.96
N HIS A 179 -11.66 -7.41 9.78
CA HIS A 179 -11.23 -8.58 9.00
C HIS A 179 -9.85 -9.11 9.42
N ILE A 180 -9.09 -8.35 10.17
CA ILE A 180 -7.78 -8.76 10.72
C ILE A 180 -7.84 -8.61 12.23
N ASP A 181 -7.46 -9.67 12.96
CA ASP A 181 -7.38 -9.64 14.41
C ASP A 181 -6.29 -8.69 14.89
N ILE A 182 -6.70 -7.74 15.73
CA ILE A 182 -5.79 -6.76 16.34
C ILE A 182 -4.83 -7.41 17.35
N THR A 183 -5.01 -8.68 17.67
CA THR A 183 -4.27 -9.39 18.73
C THR A 183 -3.04 -10.16 18.24
N GLU A 184 -2.87 -10.42 16.94
CA GLU A 184 -1.73 -11.16 16.40
C GLU A 184 -0.71 -10.21 15.71
N ASN A 185 0.28 -9.74 16.50
CA ASN A 185 1.65 -9.41 16.04
C ASN A 185 2.58 -9.30 17.24
#